data_f0626c1d77f88013de1d6a264a256374
#
_entry.id   f0626c1d77f88013de1d6a264a256374
#
_cell.length_a   1.000
_cell.length_b   1.000
_cell.length_c   1.000
_cell.angle_alpha   90.00
_cell.angle_beta   90.00
_cell.angle_gamma   90.00
#
_symmetry.space_group_name_H-M   'P 1'
#
loop_
_entity.id
_entity.type
_entity.pdbx_description
1 polymer ?
#
loop_
_entity_poly.entity_id
_entity_poly.type
_entity_poly.pdbx_seq_one_letter_code
_entity_poly.pdbx_strand_id
1 'polypeptide(L)'
;MKKKLLPCCAVVVAAALVALLASCQGNNGAGLMITVLNPAIESKMVDRIPMTAPRLDTLDGKTIYLVDINWGGPDAAYSVFEEMKDWFARNYPSANIIIKRKAGSYSADDPELWKEIAAKGNAALVGISG
;
A
#
# COMPACT_ATOMS: atom_id res chain seq x y z
N MET A 1 -5.68 66.81 -52.35
CA MET A 1 -5.96 66.57 -50.91
C MET A 1 -5.87 65.09 -50.69
N LYS A 2 -4.72 64.58 -50.15
CA LYS A 2 -4.52 63.15 -49.80
C LYS A 2 -4.90 62.99 -48.37
N LYS A 3 -6.04 62.32 -48.10
CA LYS A 3 -6.52 62.04 -46.75
C LYS A 3 -5.60 61.04 -46.10
N LYS A 4 -4.99 61.40 -44.95
CA LYS A 4 -4.19 60.51 -44.06
C LYS A 4 -5.15 59.58 -43.30
N LEU A 5 -5.50 58.45 -43.92
CA LEU A 5 -6.31 57.42 -43.30
C LEU A 5 -5.45 56.32 -42.64
N LEU A 6 -4.13 56.47 -42.65
CA LEU A 6 -3.21 55.44 -42.22
C LEU A 6 -3.06 55.22 -40.69
N PRO A 7 -3.23 56.27 -39.84
CA PRO A 7 -2.98 56.00 -38.40
C PRO A 7 -4.12 55.25 -37.68
N CYS A 8 -5.37 55.37 -38.22
CA CYS A 8 -6.51 54.77 -37.53
C CYS A 8 -6.55 53.22 -37.58
N CYS A 9 -6.21 52.67 -38.79
CA CYS A 9 -6.13 51.18 -38.92
C CYS A 9 -5.02 50.56 -38.13
N ALA A 10 -3.86 51.22 -37.97
CA ALA A 10 -2.76 50.71 -37.17
C ALA A 10 -3.10 50.65 -35.70
N VAL A 11 -3.84 51.63 -35.19
CA VAL A 11 -4.28 51.63 -33.76
C VAL A 11 -5.33 50.54 -33.51
N VAL A 12 -6.25 50.32 -34.45
CA VAL A 12 -7.27 49.26 -34.31
C VAL A 12 -6.65 47.87 -34.35
N VAL A 13 -5.67 47.63 -35.22
CA VAL A 13 -4.97 46.34 -35.30
C VAL A 13 -4.13 46.10 -34.06
N ALA A 14 -3.45 47.13 -33.54
CA ALA A 14 -2.70 47.01 -32.29
C ALA A 14 -3.60 46.72 -31.09
N ALA A 15 -4.76 47.36 -30.98
CA ALA A 15 -5.74 47.09 -29.93
C ALA A 15 -6.32 45.65 -30.00
N ALA A 16 -6.58 45.16 -31.20
CA ALA A 16 -7.05 43.78 -31.41
C ALA A 16 -5.99 42.74 -31.05
N LEU A 17 -4.71 43.01 -31.35
CA LEU A 17 -3.62 42.13 -30.95
C LEU A 17 -3.44 42.07 -29.42
N VAL A 18 -3.57 43.20 -28.75
CA VAL A 18 -3.48 43.25 -27.27
C VAL A 18 -4.66 42.51 -26.62
N ALA A 19 -5.86 42.61 -27.18
CA ALA A 19 -7.03 41.87 -26.70
C ALA A 19 -6.90 40.36 -26.91
N LEU A 20 -6.27 39.90 -27.98
CA LEU A 20 -5.99 38.49 -28.25
C LEU A 20 -4.91 37.93 -27.31
N LEU A 21 -3.93 38.72 -26.90
CA LEU A 21 -2.91 38.30 -25.93
C LEU A 21 -3.44 38.28 -24.51
N ALA A 22 -4.42 39.10 -24.18
CA ALA A 22 -5.05 39.08 -22.84
C ALA A 22 -5.98 37.87 -22.62
N SER A 23 -6.47 37.26 -23.69
CA SER A 23 -7.30 36.04 -23.58
C SER A 23 -6.49 34.75 -23.38
N CYS A 24 -5.16 34.80 -23.47
CA CYS A 24 -4.27 33.70 -23.12
C CYS A 24 -3.80 33.70 -21.65
N GLN A 25 -4.36 34.55 -20.80
CA GLN A 25 -4.23 34.34 -19.37
C GLN A 25 -5.00 33.07 -19.05
N GLY A 26 -4.23 31.98 -18.97
CA GLY A 26 -4.72 30.68 -18.55
C GLY A 26 -5.59 30.85 -17.33
N ASN A 27 -6.80 30.38 -17.47
CA ASN A 27 -7.68 30.15 -16.36
C ASN A 27 -6.83 29.44 -15.28
N ASN A 28 -6.45 30.18 -14.24
CA ASN A 28 -6.01 29.56 -13.00
C ASN A 28 -7.26 28.85 -12.46
N GLY A 29 -7.64 27.79 -13.17
CA GLY A 29 -8.60 26.85 -12.67
C GLY A 29 -8.05 26.44 -11.31
N ALA A 30 -8.78 26.76 -10.27
CA ALA A 30 -8.55 26.17 -8.98
C ALA A 30 -8.41 24.68 -9.26
N GLY A 31 -7.16 24.21 -9.33
CA GLY A 31 -6.87 22.80 -9.62
C GLY A 31 -7.70 22.03 -8.63
N LEU A 32 -8.51 21.10 -9.13
CA LEU A 32 -9.25 20.21 -8.27
C LEU A 32 -8.21 19.52 -7.39
N MET A 33 -8.02 20.04 -6.18
CA MET A 33 -7.13 19.40 -5.22
C MET A 33 -7.84 18.13 -4.76
N ILE A 34 -7.51 17.05 -5.45
CA ILE A 34 -7.91 15.72 -5.00
C ILE A 34 -7.04 15.41 -3.78
N THR A 35 -7.61 15.57 -2.60
CA THR A 35 -6.97 15.10 -1.38
C THR A 35 -7.08 13.57 -1.37
N VAL A 36 -6.02 12.90 -1.78
CA VAL A 36 -5.89 11.46 -1.55
C VAL A 36 -5.47 11.24 -0.10
N LEU A 37 -6.15 10.31 0.56
CA LEU A 37 -5.69 9.84 1.86
C LEU A 37 -4.31 9.22 1.65
N ASN A 38 -3.30 9.87 2.22
CA ASN A 38 -1.96 9.31 2.22
C ASN A 38 -1.89 8.27 3.35
N PRO A 39 -1.70 6.99 3.05
CA PRO A 39 -1.59 5.97 4.09
C PRO A 39 -0.37 6.17 5.00
N ALA A 40 0.58 6.99 4.58
CA ALA A 40 1.74 7.37 5.39
C ALA A 40 1.45 8.55 6.35
N ILE A 41 0.29 9.20 6.26
CA ILE A 41 -0.09 10.21 7.26
C ILE A 41 -0.42 9.44 8.54
N GLU A 42 0.41 9.62 9.53
CA GLU A 42 0.12 9.13 10.88
C GLU A 42 -1.18 9.79 11.37
N SER A 43 -2.25 9.00 11.41
CA SER A 43 -3.47 9.44 12.06
C SER A 43 -3.17 9.62 13.56
N LYS A 44 -3.47 10.79 14.10
CA LYS A 44 -3.39 10.99 15.56
C LYS A 44 -4.35 10.08 16.35
N MET A 45 -5.27 9.42 15.63
CA MET A 45 -6.20 8.45 16.22
C MET A 45 -5.63 7.02 16.27
N VAL A 46 -4.53 6.77 15.59
CA VAL A 46 -3.81 5.50 15.72
C VAL A 46 -2.65 5.74 16.69
N ASP A 47 -2.97 5.78 17.96
CA ASP A 47 -1.94 5.56 18.96
C ASP A 47 -1.26 4.24 18.58
N ARG A 48 0.07 4.23 18.59
CA ARG A 48 0.83 3.00 18.34
C ARG A 48 0.33 1.97 19.34
N ILE A 49 -0.45 1.02 18.85
CA ILE A 49 -0.83 -0.11 19.68
C ILE A 49 0.48 -0.80 20.07
N PRO A 50 0.85 -0.79 21.35
CA PRO A 50 2.08 -1.44 21.76
C PRO A 50 1.98 -2.92 21.39
N MET A 51 3.06 -3.46 20.87
CA MET A 51 3.12 -4.90 20.59
C MET A 51 2.92 -5.66 21.91
N THR A 52 2.06 -6.67 21.90
CA THR A 52 1.84 -7.53 23.06
C THR A 52 3.05 -8.37 23.43
N ALA A 53 3.95 -8.57 22.49
CA ALA A 53 5.22 -9.24 22.68
C ALA A 53 6.37 -8.40 22.11
N PRO A 54 7.57 -8.45 22.70
CA PRO A 54 8.73 -7.79 22.13
C PRO A 54 9.06 -8.39 20.76
N ARG A 55 9.68 -7.58 19.90
CA ARG A 55 10.22 -8.08 18.63
C ARG A 55 11.32 -9.09 18.88
N LEU A 56 11.43 -10.06 17.99
CA LEU A 56 12.57 -10.96 17.99
C LEU A 56 13.82 -10.20 17.54
N ASP A 57 14.91 -10.33 18.26
CA ASP A 57 16.20 -9.71 17.90
C ASP A 57 16.88 -10.48 16.76
N THR A 58 16.63 -11.78 16.65
CA THR A 58 17.14 -12.67 15.60
C THR A 58 16.10 -13.73 15.25
N LEU A 59 16.22 -14.27 14.05
CA LEU A 59 15.43 -15.43 13.61
C LEU A 59 16.17 -16.76 13.80
N ASP A 60 17.44 -16.71 14.18
CA ASP A 60 18.26 -17.90 14.35
C ASP A 60 17.73 -18.81 15.46
N GLY A 61 17.50 -20.07 15.12
CA GLY A 61 16.94 -21.06 16.03
C GLY A 61 15.49 -20.81 16.44
N LYS A 62 14.82 -19.84 15.83
CA LYS A 62 13.42 -19.54 16.13
C LYS A 62 12.48 -20.37 15.28
N THR A 63 11.34 -20.71 15.86
CA THR A 63 10.25 -21.39 15.17
C THR A 63 9.21 -20.36 14.73
N ILE A 64 8.97 -20.31 13.43
CA ILE A 64 8.03 -19.39 12.80
C ILE A 64 6.93 -20.21 12.12
N TYR A 65 5.69 -19.96 12.51
CA TYR A 65 4.54 -20.58 11.88
C TYR A 65 4.03 -19.71 10.74
N LEU A 66 3.81 -20.32 9.58
CA LEU A 66 3.08 -19.74 8.45
C LEU A 66 1.71 -20.39 8.41
N VAL A 67 0.69 -19.65 8.79
CA VAL A 67 -0.67 -20.17 9.00
C VAL A 67 -1.56 -19.78 7.85
N ASP A 68 -1.90 -20.74 7.02
CA ASP A 68 -2.90 -20.59 5.96
C ASP A 68 -4.30 -20.61 6.56
N ILE A 69 -5.04 -19.51 6.40
CA ILE A 69 -6.42 -19.37 6.89
C ILE A 69 -7.45 -20.03 6.00
N ASN A 70 -7.03 -20.70 4.92
CA ASN A 70 -7.90 -21.39 3.98
C ASN A 70 -8.88 -20.44 3.25
N TRP A 71 -8.42 -19.26 2.87
CA TRP A 71 -9.15 -18.29 2.04
C TRP A 71 -8.73 -18.41 0.58
N GLY A 72 -9.70 -18.34 -0.34
CA GLY A 72 -9.40 -18.35 -1.78
C GLY A 72 -9.15 -19.73 -2.39
N GLY A 73 -9.32 -20.79 -1.61
CA GLY A 73 -9.15 -22.18 -2.05
C GLY A 73 -7.88 -22.85 -1.51
N PRO A 74 -7.75 -24.17 -1.74
CA PRO A 74 -6.76 -24.99 -1.05
C PRO A 74 -5.29 -24.66 -1.40
N ASP A 75 -5.06 -24.02 -2.53
CA ASP A 75 -3.69 -23.78 -3.02
C ASP A 75 -3.30 -22.29 -3.05
N ALA A 76 -4.25 -21.39 -2.87
CA ALA A 76 -4.03 -19.96 -3.07
C ALA A 76 -2.95 -19.38 -2.13
N ALA A 77 -3.05 -19.65 -0.85
CA ALA A 77 -2.07 -19.17 0.14
C ALA A 77 -0.92 -20.15 0.34
N TYR A 78 -1.19 -21.42 0.17
CA TYR A 78 -0.21 -22.47 0.49
C TYR A 78 1.03 -22.41 -0.38
N SER A 79 0.87 -22.16 -1.69
CA SER A 79 2.00 -21.98 -2.62
C SER A 79 2.88 -20.80 -2.26
N VAL A 80 2.28 -19.70 -1.79
CA VAL A 80 3.04 -18.52 -1.33
C VAL A 80 3.85 -18.86 -0.10
N PHE A 81 3.27 -19.61 0.84
CA PHE A 81 3.99 -20.04 2.04
C PHE A 81 5.10 -21.06 1.76
N GLU A 82 4.95 -21.89 0.75
CA GLU A 82 6.02 -22.77 0.28
C GLU A 82 7.21 -21.95 -0.25
N GLU A 83 6.96 -20.98 -1.11
CA GLU A 83 8.01 -20.07 -1.60
C GLU A 83 8.66 -19.27 -0.46
N MET A 84 7.86 -18.79 0.50
CA MET A 84 8.41 -18.14 1.68
C MET A 84 9.30 -19.06 2.49
N LYS A 85 8.89 -20.31 2.71
CA LYS A 85 9.69 -21.31 3.41
C LYS A 85 11.02 -21.57 2.70
N ASP A 86 11.00 -21.66 1.38
CA ASP A 86 12.20 -21.83 0.59
C ASP A 86 13.11 -20.60 0.61
N TRP A 87 12.51 -19.41 0.65
CA TRP A 87 13.26 -18.18 0.85
C TRP A 87 13.94 -18.16 2.23
N PHE A 88 13.24 -18.54 3.30
CA PHE A 88 13.81 -18.63 4.63
C PHE A 88 14.94 -19.67 4.69
N ALA A 89 14.76 -20.82 4.06
CA ALA A 89 15.80 -21.85 4.02
C ALA A 89 17.10 -21.35 3.38
N ARG A 90 17.01 -20.48 2.39
CA ARG A 90 18.17 -19.87 1.74
C ARG A 90 18.82 -18.73 2.54
N ASN A 91 18.01 -17.93 3.24
CA ASN A 91 18.49 -16.70 3.88
C ASN A 91 18.66 -16.83 5.40
N TYR A 92 17.91 -17.72 6.02
CA TYR A 92 17.92 -17.97 7.47
C TYR A 92 17.86 -19.48 7.76
N PRO A 93 18.89 -20.24 7.39
CA PRO A 93 18.86 -21.70 7.41
C PRO A 93 18.72 -22.28 8.82
N SER A 94 19.00 -21.51 9.86
CA SER A 94 18.83 -21.89 11.27
C SER A 94 17.41 -21.63 11.80
N ALA A 95 16.56 -20.92 11.05
CA ALA A 95 15.16 -20.72 11.42
C ALA A 95 14.33 -21.96 11.08
N ASN A 96 13.45 -22.34 11.99
CA ASN A 96 12.52 -23.46 11.78
C ASN A 96 11.17 -22.94 11.27
N ILE A 97 10.86 -23.18 10.00
CA ILE A 97 9.64 -22.69 9.34
C ILE A 97 8.62 -23.82 9.23
N ILE A 98 7.46 -23.62 9.83
CA ILE A 98 6.38 -24.59 9.88
C ILE A 98 5.15 -24.00 9.18
N ILE A 99 4.72 -24.64 8.09
CA ILE A 99 3.46 -24.29 7.43
C ILE A 99 2.33 -25.09 8.05
N LYS A 100 1.26 -24.43 8.45
CA LYS A 100 0.04 -25.05 8.98
C LYS A 100 -1.17 -24.46 8.27
N ARG A 101 -2.16 -25.27 8.02
CA ARG A 101 -3.48 -24.83 7.57
C ARG A 101 -4.43 -24.86 8.73
N LYS A 102 -5.14 -23.78 8.93
CA LYS A 102 -6.18 -23.66 9.93
C LYS A 102 -7.36 -24.59 9.59
N ALA A 103 -7.89 -25.28 10.58
CA ALA A 103 -9.08 -26.09 10.40
C ALA A 103 -10.33 -25.23 10.13
N GLY A 104 -11.25 -25.74 9.34
CA GLY A 104 -12.50 -25.07 9.01
C GLY A 104 -12.34 -23.89 8.05
N SER A 105 -13.37 -23.04 7.97
CA SER A 105 -13.35 -21.83 7.13
C SER A 105 -12.46 -20.75 7.73
N TYR A 106 -12.13 -19.74 6.93
CA TYR A 106 -11.28 -18.61 7.38
C TYR A 106 -11.80 -17.92 8.65
N SER A 107 -13.13 -17.87 8.83
CA SER A 107 -13.78 -17.25 10.00
C SER A 107 -13.96 -18.19 11.20
N ALA A 108 -13.74 -19.49 11.01
CA ALA A 108 -13.84 -20.43 12.12
C ALA A 108 -12.63 -20.31 13.05
N ASP A 109 -12.82 -20.50 14.34
CA ASP A 109 -11.71 -20.56 15.28
C ASP A 109 -11.04 -21.95 15.27
N ASP A 110 -9.75 -22.01 15.57
CA ASP A 110 -8.96 -23.24 15.69
C ASP A 110 -8.12 -23.21 16.98
N PRO A 111 -8.77 -23.44 18.13
CA PRO A 111 -8.10 -23.33 19.42
C PRO A 111 -6.90 -24.26 19.59
N GLU A 112 -6.92 -25.43 18.95
CA GLU A 112 -5.83 -26.38 19.07
C GLU A 112 -4.58 -25.91 18.32
N LEU A 113 -4.77 -25.33 17.13
CA LEU A 113 -3.68 -24.70 16.39
C LEU A 113 -3.07 -23.52 17.16
N TRP A 114 -3.91 -22.67 17.76
CA TRP A 114 -3.42 -21.53 18.52
C TRP A 114 -2.66 -21.94 19.77
N LYS A 115 -3.09 -23.00 20.46
CA LYS A 115 -2.36 -23.60 21.59
C LYS A 115 -1.01 -24.16 21.14
N GLU A 116 -0.97 -24.86 20.00
CA GLU A 116 0.29 -25.37 19.46
C GLU A 116 1.26 -24.23 19.17
N ILE A 117 0.80 -23.18 18.48
CA ILE A 117 1.62 -22.02 18.12
C ILE A 117 2.12 -21.31 19.37
N ALA A 118 1.24 -21.08 20.35
CA ALA A 118 1.62 -20.44 21.61
C ALA A 118 2.66 -21.23 22.41
N ALA A 119 2.60 -22.56 22.35
CA ALA A 119 3.52 -23.43 23.08
C ALA A 119 4.88 -23.60 22.39
N LYS A 120 4.93 -23.58 21.06
CA LYS A 120 6.12 -23.98 20.28
C LYS A 120 6.66 -22.87 19.37
N GLY A 121 5.83 -21.87 19.04
CA GLY A 121 6.19 -20.78 18.12
C GLY A 121 6.86 -19.62 18.84
N ASN A 122 7.78 -18.98 18.14
CA ASN A 122 8.33 -17.70 18.55
C ASN A 122 7.68 -16.55 17.78
N ALA A 123 7.14 -16.84 16.59
CA ALA A 123 6.38 -15.91 15.76
C ALA A 123 5.37 -16.68 14.90
N ALA A 124 4.33 -16.01 14.47
CA ALA A 124 3.39 -16.53 13.48
C ALA A 124 3.04 -15.46 12.44
N LEU A 125 2.99 -15.87 11.18
CA LEU A 125 2.40 -15.12 10.09
C LEU A 125 1.09 -15.79 9.74
N VAL A 126 -0.01 -15.07 9.85
CA VAL A 126 -1.35 -15.56 9.56
C VAL A 126 -1.86 -14.85 8.31
N GLY A 127 -2.27 -15.58 7.33
CA GLY A 127 -2.74 -15.06 6.04
C GLY A 127 -3.10 -16.22 5.10
N ILE A 128 -3.39 -16.00 3.89
CA ILE A 128 -3.49 -14.78 3.09
C ILE A 128 -4.96 -14.63 2.71
N SER A 129 -5.46 -13.41 2.67
CA SER A 129 -6.79 -13.12 2.14
C SER A 129 -6.64 -12.21 0.93
N GLY A 130 -7.38 -12.47 -0.13
CA GLY A 130 -7.47 -11.63 -1.32
C GLY A 130 -8.76 -10.82 -1.35
#